data_d885bf53b66d62b3e2eee44824aefce8
#
_entry.id   d885bf53b66d62b3e2eee44824aefce8
#
_cell.length_a   1.000
_cell.length_b   1.000
_cell.length_c   1.000
_cell.angle_alpha   90.00
_cell.angle_beta   90.00
_cell.angle_gamma   90.00
#
_symmetry.space_group_name_H-M   'P 1'
#
loop_
_entity.id
_entity.type
_entity.pdbx_description
1 polymer ?
#
loop_
_entity_poly.entity_id
_entity_poly.type
_entity_poly.pdbx_seq_one_letter_code
_entity_poly.pdbx_strand_id
1 'polypeptide(L)'
;MRALCAFDLDHTLVHSSLDLGAMKVDLRAFVVERGLTLPPPSSTWTIGQIIDWLAREVPDLEAPAWAICEDHERRAVDDAGAEPGAHEALDALRAAGHPLAVWTNNARVVTESVLDRCGLAGFFDRVVTRDEAALKPDPAGLRLLEAAFPERRVWVVGDSWVDGAAAQAGGAAFVAYGADPSELARRGVAPRVVLHDLRAIAGWLQTAAW
;
A
#
# COMPACT_ATOMS: atom_id res chain seq x y z
N MET A 1 2.86 -9.68 -22.96
CA MET A 1 2.88 -10.75 -21.92
C MET A 1 1.93 -10.33 -20.79
N ARG A 2 1.08 -11.24 -20.27
CA ARG A 2 0.16 -10.90 -19.19
C ARG A 2 0.93 -10.85 -17.86
N ALA A 3 0.89 -9.71 -17.19
CA ALA A 3 1.56 -9.47 -15.91
C ALA A 3 0.55 -9.39 -14.78
N LEU A 4 0.93 -9.69 -13.56
CA LEU A 4 0.16 -9.38 -12.37
C LEU A 4 0.24 -7.87 -12.10
N CYS A 5 -0.89 -7.22 -11.87
CA CYS A 5 -0.95 -5.84 -11.41
C CYS A 5 -1.33 -5.83 -9.92
N ALA A 6 -0.38 -5.47 -9.08
CA ALA A 6 -0.56 -5.35 -7.63
C ALA A 6 -0.73 -3.87 -7.28
N PHE A 7 -1.90 -3.52 -6.80
CA PHE A 7 -2.26 -2.15 -6.45
C PHE A 7 -2.12 -1.91 -4.93
N ASP A 8 -1.57 -0.77 -4.56
CA ASP A 8 -1.84 -0.20 -3.26
C ASP A 8 -3.31 0.20 -3.14
N LEU A 9 -3.79 0.43 -1.92
CA LEU A 9 -5.18 0.75 -1.64
C LEU A 9 -5.41 2.26 -1.54
N ASP A 10 -4.90 2.88 -0.47
CA ASP A 10 -5.17 4.28 -0.14
C ASP A 10 -4.47 5.22 -1.13
N HIS A 11 -5.18 6.26 -1.58
CA HIS A 11 -4.71 7.23 -2.57
C HIS A 11 -4.29 6.62 -3.92
N THR A 12 -4.57 5.32 -4.12
CA THR A 12 -4.32 4.61 -5.38
C THR A 12 -5.61 4.03 -5.96
N LEU A 13 -6.29 3.15 -5.24
CA LEU A 13 -7.59 2.59 -5.64
C LEU A 13 -8.76 3.31 -5.00
N VAL A 14 -8.53 3.89 -3.83
CA VAL A 14 -9.55 4.58 -3.03
C VAL A 14 -9.01 5.89 -2.47
N HIS A 15 -9.90 6.85 -2.31
CA HIS A 15 -9.68 8.05 -1.51
C HIS A 15 -10.51 7.97 -0.24
N SER A 16 -9.97 8.48 0.85
CA SER A 16 -10.62 8.52 2.17
C SER A 16 -10.06 9.65 3.03
N SER A 17 -10.65 9.85 4.20
CA SER A 17 -10.14 10.77 5.23
C SER A 17 -9.00 10.18 6.07
N LEU A 18 -8.40 9.07 5.69
CA LEU A 18 -7.30 8.46 6.43
C LEU A 18 -6.12 9.43 6.57
N ASP A 19 -5.90 9.90 7.80
CA ASP A 19 -4.81 10.83 8.14
C ASP A 19 -3.66 10.08 8.82
N LEU A 20 -2.67 9.68 8.02
CA LEU A 20 -1.45 9.02 8.51
C LEU A 20 -0.63 9.93 9.45
N GLY A 21 -0.77 11.25 9.31
CA GLY A 21 -0.12 12.21 10.20
C GLY A 21 -0.73 12.16 11.60
N ALA A 22 -2.06 12.22 11.71
CA ALA A 22 -2.78 12.08 12.97
C ALA A 22 -2.53 10.71 13.61
N MET A 23 -2.60 9.63 12.84
CA MET A 23 -2.27 8.27 13.30
C MET A 23 -0.87 8.21 13.92
N LYS A 24 0.12 8.82 13.27
CA LYS A 24 1.50 8.88 13.77
C LYS A 24 1.62 9.71 15.06
N VAL A 25 0.85 10.79 15.19
CA VAL A 25 0.79 11.59 16.42
C VAL A 25 0.25 10.76 17.57
N ASP A 26 -0.85 10.03 17.37
CA ASP A 26 -1.48 9.20 18.39
C ASP A 26 -0.58 8.04 18.83
N LEU A 27 0.12 7.39 17.88
CA LEU A 27 1.13 6.37 18.22
C LEU A 27 2.27 6.92 19.08
N ARG A 28 2.72 8.15 18.81
CA ARG A 28 3.77 8.81 19.61
C ARG A 28 3.26 9.15 21.00
N ALA A 29 2.04 9.68 21.11
CA ALA A 29 1.39 9.94 22.39
C ALA A 29 1.27 8.65 23.22
N PHE A 30 0.83 7.55 22.59
CA PHE A 30 0.76 6.23 23.19
C PHE A 30 2.10 5.77 23.80
N VAL A 31 3.22 5.98 23.09
CA VAL A 31 4.57 5.64 23.59
C VAL A 31 4.93 6.48 24.80
N VAL A 32 4.73 7.80 24.72
CA VAL A 32 5.06 8.76 25.81
C VAL A 32 4.23 8.52 27.06
N GLU A 33 2.91 8.26 26.93
CA GLU A 33 2.00 7.96 28.05
C GLU A 33 2.42 6.71 28.85
N ARG A 34 3.19 5.83 28.22
CA ARG A 34 3.76 4.63 28.89
C ARG A 34 5.15 4.83 29.45
N GLY A 35 5.60 6.10 29.51
CA GLY A 35 6.92 6.46 30.03
C GLY A 35 8.09 6.04 29.13
N LEU A 36 7.80 5.71 27.85
CA LEU A 36 8.81 5.32 26.88
C LEU A 36 9.27 6.51 26.04
N THR A 37 10.47 6.40 25.47
CA THR A 37 11.04 7.41 24.59
C THR A 37 11.59 6.74 23.34
N LEU A 38 11.08 7.15 22.17
CA LEU A 38 11.62 6.67 20.89
C LEU A 38 13.04 7.20 20.69
N PRO A 39 14.00 6.35 20.29
CA PRO A 39 15.38 6.78 20.05
C PRO A 39 15.47 7.75 18.85
N PRO A 40 16.42 8.71 18.88
CA PRO A 40 16.63 9.62 17.76
C PRO A 40 17.21 8.87 16.54
N PRO A 41 16.91 9.29 15.30
CA PRO A 41 16.11 10.46 14.91
C PRO A 41 14.61 10.13 14.71
N SER A 42 13.91 9.77 15.79
CA SER A 42 12.53 9.27 15.74
C SER A 42 11.55 10.22 15.05
N SER A 43 11.86 11.53 14.91
CA SER A 43 10.99 12.49 14.22
C SER A 43 10.69 12.10 12.76
N THR A 44 11.59 11.39 12.12
CA THR A 44 11.46 10.94 10.72
C THR A 44 10.89 9.52 10.58
N TRP A 45 10.65 8.82 11.68
CA TRP A 45 10.16 7.44 11.65
C TRP A 45 8.77 7.36 11.04
N THR A 46 8.57 6.30 10.24
CA THR A 46 7.25 5.90 9.75
C THR A 46 6.45 5.22 10.88
N ILE A 47 5.15 5.02 10.66
CA ILE A 47 4.27 4.25 11.56
C ILE A 47 4.86 2.84 11.77
N GLY A 48 5.22 2.15 10.69
CA GLY A 48 5.84 0.82 10.78
C GLY A 48 7.11 0.80 11.63
N GLN A 49 8.00 1.78 11.49
CA GLN A 49 9.21 1.86 12.30
C GLN A 49 8.94 2.04 13.79
N ILE A 50 7.88 2.79 14.15
CA ILE A 50 7.46 2.94 15.54
C ILE A 50 6.97 1.59 16.09
N ILE A 51 6.15 0.88 15.33
CA ILE A 51 5.60 -0.42 15.74
C ILE A 51 6.68 -1.50 15.78
N ASP A 52 7.56 -1.56 14.78
CA ASP A 52 8.71 -2.48 14.78
C ASP A 52 9.64 -2.25 15.99
N TRP A 53 9.80 -1.02 16.42
CA TRP A 53 10.56 -0.71 17.63
C TRP A 53 9.82 -1.19 18.88
N LEU A 54 8.50 -0.96 18.98
CA LEU A 54 7.69 -1.48 20.10
C LEU A 54 7.73 -3.00 20.15
N ALA A 55 7.57 -3.69 19.03
CA ALA A 55 7.61 -5.14 18.94
C ALA A 55 8.93 -5.73 19.46
N ARG A 56 10.05 -5.03 19.28
CA ARG A 56 11.37 -5.48 19.75
C ARG A 56 11.66 -5.13 21.19
N GLU A 57 11.33 -3.90 21.62
CA GLU A 57 11.73 -3.39 22.94
C GLU A 57 10.68 -3.67 24.01
N VAL A 58 9.39 -3.67 23.65
CA VAL A 58 8.25 -3.86 24.55
C VAL A 58 7.14 -4.63 23.82
N PRO A 59 7.31 -5.94 23.56
CA PRO A 59 6.40 -6.73 22.70
C PRO A 59 4.91 -6.67 23.12
N ASP A 60 4.63 -6.54 24.42
CA ASP A 60 3.25 -6.43 24.92
C ASP A 60 2.51 -5.18 24.43
N LEU A 61 3.23 -4.19 23.89
CA LEU A 61 2.65 -2.96 23.35
C LEU A 61 2.44 -2.99 21.84
N GLU A 62 2.90 -4.01 21.14
CA GLU A 62 2.73 -4.14 19.68
C GLU A 62 1.24 -4.19 19.30
N ALA A 63 0.49 -5.15 19.86
CA ALA A 63 -0.94 -5.30 19.57
C ALA A 63 -1.77 -4.05 19.93
N PRO A 64 -1.58 -3.40 21.10
CA PRO A 64 -2.22 -2.12 21.39
C PRO A 64 -1.87 -1.00 20.40
N ALA A 65 -0.62 -0.95 19.91
CA ALA A 65 -0.21 0.04 18.90
C ALA A 65 -0.91 -0.21 17.55
N TRP A 66 -1.02 -1.47 17.13
CA TRP A 66 -1.79 -1.83 15.93
C TRP A 66 -3.27 -1.49 16.06
N ALA A 67 -3.86 -1.61 17.26
CA ALA A 67 -5.26 -1.23 17.50
C ALA A 67 -5.50 0.28 17.27
N ILE A 68 -4.51 1.14 17.56
CA ILE A 68 -4.59 2.57 17.24
C ILE A 68 -4.65 2.76 15.72
N CYS A 69 -3.78 2.10 14.97
CA CYS A 69 -3.78 2.19 13.50
C CYS A 69 -5.12 1.73 12.93
N GLU A 70 -5.61 0.58 13.37
CA GLU A 70 -6.88 0.01 12.91
C GLU A 70 -8.08 0.93 13.22
N ASP A 71 -8.07 1.63 14.34
CA ASP A 71 -9.13 2.58 14.69
C ASP A 71 -9.15 3.80 13.74
N HIS A 72 -7.98 4.33 13.36
CA HIS A 72 -7.90 5.37 12.33
C HIS A 72 -8.40 4.87 10.98
N GLU A 73 -7.95 3.69 10.56
CA GLU A 73 -8.37 3.06 9.31
C GLU A 73 -9.89 2.81 9.28
N ARG A 74 -10.47 2.26 10.36
CA ARG A 74 -11.92 2.02 10.47
C ARG A 74 -12.75 3.29 10.37
N ARG A 75 -12.31 4.38 10.98
CA ARG A 75 -13.01 5.67 10.88
C ARG A 75 -13.03 6.20 9.46
N ALA A 76 -11.99 5.94 8.68
CA ALA A 76 -11.89 6.38 7.30
C ALA A 76 -12.73 5.53 6.32
N VAL A 77 -13.24 4.36 6.74
CA VAL A 77 -14.11 3.53 5.88
C VAL A 77 -15.38 4.26 5.48
N ASP A 78 -15.98 5.03 6.39
CA ASP A 78 -17.31 5.63 6.18
C ASP A 78 -17.34 6.67 5.06
N ASP A 79 -16.24 7.32 4.77
CA ASP A 79 -16.12 8.31 3.69
C ASP A 79 -15.25 7.83 2.53
N ALA A 80 -14.80 6.57 2.57
CA ALA A 80 -14.03 5.99 1.46
C ALA A 80 -14.87 5.90 0.18
N GLY A 81 -14.26 6.30 -0.92
CA GLY A 81 -14.79 6.20 -2.26
C GLY A 81 -13.75 5.67 -3.24
N ALA A 82 -14.20 5.04 -4.33
CA ALA A 82 -13.29 4.61 -5.38
C ALA A 82 -12.58 5.82 -6.00
N GLU A 83 -11.28 5.69 -6.25
CA GLU A 83 -10.50 6.71 -6.95
C GLU A 83 -11.07 6.91 -8.37
N PRO A 84 -11.13 8.15 -8.88
CA PRO A 84 -11.64 8.40 -10.22
C PRO A 84 -10.93 7.56 -11.29
N GLY A 85 -11.72 6.78 -12.04
CA GLY A 85 -11.21 5.88 -13.07
C GLY A 85 -10.75 4.51 -12.58
N ALA A 86 -10.87 4.19 -11.28
CA ALA A 86 -10.45 2.90 -10.74
C ALA A 86 -11.22 1.73 -11.37
N HIS A 87 -12.56 1.80 -11.42
CA HIS A 87 -13.38 0.75 -12.02
C HIS A 87 -13.02 0.52 -13.48
N GLU A 88 -12.95 1.59 -14.28
CA GLU A 88 -12.62 1.51 -15.70
C GLU A 88 -11.23 0.94 -15.94
N ALA A 89 -10.25 1.32 -15.09
CA ALA A 89 -8.89 0.80 -15.17
C ALA A 89 -8.83 -0.70 -14.87
N LEU A 90 -9.51 -1.15 -13.81
CA LEU A 90 -9.54 -2.55 -13.40
C LEU A 90 -10.29 -3.41 -14.44
N ASP A 91 -11.42 -2.93 -14.97
CA ASP A 91 -12.14 -3.59 -16.06
C ASP A 91 -11.26 -3.77 -17.31
N ALA A 92 -10.58 -2.71 -17.73
CA ALA A 92 -9.69 -2.75 -18.89
C ALA A 92 -8.52 -3.73 -18.70
N LEU A 93 -7.92 -3.78 -17.52
CA LEU A 93 -6.84 -4.72 -17.19
C LEU A 93 -7.34 -6.16 -17.16
N ARG A 94 -8.52 -6.43 -16.59
CA ARG A 94 -9.13 -7.77 -16.61
C ARG A 94 -9.49 -8.20 -18.01
N ALA A 95 -10.05 -7.32 -18.82
CA ALA A 95 -10.35 -7.59 -20.22
C ALA A 95 -9.09 -7.93 -21.03
N ALA A 96 -7.95 -7.31 -20.69
CA ALA A 96 -6.64 -7.64 -21.27
C ALA A 96 -6.04 -8.95 -20.69
N GLY A 97 -6.68 -9.56 -19.68
CA GLY A 97 -6.30 -10.82 -19.05
C GLY A 97 -5.16 -10.70 -18.05
N HIS A 98 -4.99 -9.53 -17.44
CA HIS A 98 -4.09 -9.33 -16.31
C HIS A 98 -4.75 -9.83 -15.02
N PRO A 99 -4.14 -10.71 -14.22
CA PRO A 99 -4.55 -10.93 -12.86
C PRO A 99 -4.31 -9.67 -12.02
N LEU A 100 -5.21 -9.42 -11.06
CA LEU A 100 -5.18 -8.23 -10.22
C LEU A 100 -5.04 -8.61 -8.76
N ALA A 101 -4.24 -7.84 -8.02
CA ALA A 101 -4.10 -8.01 -6.58
C ALA A 101 -4.11 -6.65 -5.87
N VAL A 102 -4.51 -6.67 -4.61
CA VAL A 102 -4.26 -5.56 -3.66
C VAL A 102 -3.07 -5.94 -2.80
N TRP A 103 -2.18 -4.98 -2.57
CA TRP A 103 -1.09 -5.08 -1.60
C TRP A 103 -1.00 -3.80 -0.79
N THR A 104 -1.46 -3.84 0.46
CA THR A 104 -1.60 -2.67 1.33
C THR A 104 -0.97 -2.89 2.69
N ASN A 105 -0.63 -1.79 3.37
CA ASN A 105 -0.19 -1.79 4.77
C ASN A 105 -1.36 -1.74 5.76
N ASN A 106 -2.61 -1.74 5.30
CA ASN A 106 -3.79 -1.75 6.16
C ASN A 106 -4.10 -3.16 6.71
N ALA A 107 -4.92 -3.22 7.76
CA ALA A 107 -5.48 -4.47 8.27
C ALA A 107 -6.43 -5.10 7.24
N ARG A 108 -6.50 -6.43 7.24
CA ARG A 108 -7.38 -7.18 6.32
C ARG A 108 -8.84 -6.79 6.47
N VAL A 109 -9.33 -6.75 7.70
CA VAL A 109 -10.74 -6.44 7.98
C VAL A 109 -11.14 -5.06 7.44
N VAL A 110 -10.25 -4.08 7.53
CA VAL A 110 -10.49 -2.74 6.99
C VAL A 110 -10.38 -2.75 5.47
N THR A 111 -9.36 -3.39 4.92
CA THR A 111 -9.17 -3.52 3.47
C THR A 111 -10.41 -4.11 2.79
N GLU A 112 -10.93 -5.22 3.32
CA GLU A 112 -12.12 -5.88 2.78
C GLU A 112 -13.35 -4.96 2.87
N SER A 113 -13.54 -4.27 4.01
CA SER A 113 -14.65 -3.33 4.19
C SER A 113 -14.60 -2.16 3.19
N VAL A 114 -13.41 -1.61 2.93
CA VAL A 114 -13.20 -0.53 1.95
C VAL A 114 -13.45 -1.02 0.53
N LEU A 115 -12.92 -2.18 0.17
CA LEU A 115 -13.12 -2.76 -1.16
C LEU A 115 -14.60 -3.06 -1.44
N ASP A 116 -15.33 -3.60 -0.46
CA ASP A 116 -16.76 -3.86 -0.58
C ASP A 116 -17.54 -2.56 -0.72
N ARG A 117 -17.27 -1.58 0.13
CA ARG A 117 -17.92 -0.26 0.08
C ARG A 117 -17.73 0.44 -1.27
N CYS A 118 -16.53 0.34 -1.83
CA CYS A 118 -16.20 0.96 -3.12
C CYS A 118 -16.60 0.12 -4.33
N GLY A 119 -17.19 -1.08 -4.14
CA GLY A 119 -17.57 -1.99 -5.22
C GLY A 119 -16.36 -2.56 -5.97
N LEU A 120 -15.21 -2.67 -5.32
CA LEU A 120 -13.94 -3.10 -5.92
C LEU A 120 -13.58 -4.55 -5.60
N ALA A 121 -14.18 -5.17 -4.57
CA ALA A 121 -13.79 -6.50 -4.09
C ALA A 121 -13.78 -7.59 -5.18
N GLY A 122 -14.73 -7.55 -6.10
CA GLY A 122 -14.87 -8.54 -7.18
C GLY A 122 -13.80 -8.48 -8.29
N PHE A 123 -12.93 -7.47 -8.26
CA PHE A 123 -11.87 -7.33 -9.27
C PHE A 123 -10.59 -8.13 -8.93
N PHE A 124 -10.34 -8.43 -7.67
CA PHE A 124 -9.04 -8.92 -7.23
C PHE A 124 -9.00 -10.43 -7.03
N ASP A 125 -7.98 -11.05 -7.63
CA ASP A 125 -7.69 -12.48 -7.49
C ASP A 125 -6.95 -12.76 -6.16
N ARG A 126 -6.29 -11.75 -5.58
CA ARG A 126 -5.56 -11.84 -4.32
C ARG A 126 -5.53 -10.50 -3.58
N VAL A 127 -5.66 -10.55 -2.27
CA VAL A 127 -5.42 -9.41 -1.36
C VAL A 127 -4.30 -9.81 -0.41
N VAL A 128 -3.30 -8.95 -0.25
CA VAL A 128 -2.20 -9.08 0.72
C VAL A 128 -2.19 -7.84 1.59
N THR A 129 -2.24 -8.04 2.90
CA THR A 129 -2.33 -6.99 3.91
C THR A 129 -1.20 -7.13 4.92
N ARG A 130 -1.13 -6.23 5.91
CA ARG A 130 -0.17 -6.34 7.00
C ARG A 130 -0.37 -7.58 7.88
N ASP A 131 -1.52 -8.24 7.79
CA ASP A 131 -1.81 -9.42 8.60
C ASP A 131 -1.09 -10.67 8.07
N GLU A 132 -0.63 -10.65 6.80
CA GLU A 132 0.10 -11.77 6.19
C GLU A 132 1.55 -11.46 5.89
N ALA A 133 1.95 -10.20 5.81
CA ALA A 133 3.29 -9.82 5.40
C ALA A 133 3.80 -8.61 6.17
N ALA A 134 5.12 -8.50 6.29
CA ALA A 134 5.75 -7.28 6.77
C ALA A 134 5.33 -6.07 5.92
N LEU A 135 5.26 -4.91 6.57
CA LEU A 135 4.84 -3.66 5.93
C LEU A 135 5.78 -3.26 4.78
N LYS A 136 5.21 -2.72 3.71
CA LYS A 136 6.01 -1.95 2.76
C LYS A 136 6.79 -0.85 3.50
N PRO A 137 8.07 -0.62 3.21
CA PRO A 137 8.81 -1.00 2.01
C PRO A 137 9.45 -2.41 2.04
N ASP A 138 9.18 -3.28 3.02
CA ASP A 138 9.63 -4.67 2.95
C ASP A 138 8.94 -5.40 1.79
N PRO A 139 9.67 -6.19 0.97
CA PRO A 139 9.09 -6.89 -0.18
C PRO A 139 8.36 -8.20 0.17
N ALA A 140 8.11 -8.50 1.45
CA ALA A 140 7.51 -9.76 1.86
C ALA A 140 6.14 -10.02 1.20
N GLY A 141 5.29 -8.99 1.11
CA GLY A 141 4.00 -9.11 0.43
C GLY A 141 4.14 -9.37 -1.07
N LEU A 142 5.14 -8.79 -1.74
CA LEU A 142 5.44 -9.09 -3.13
C LEU A 142 5.81 -10.57 -3.33
N ARG A 143 6.60 -11.16 -2.43
CA ARG A 143 6.96 -12.58 -2.48
C ARG A 143 5.74 -13.50 -2.37
N LEU A 144 4.76 -13.12 -1.54
CA LEU A 144 3.49 -13.86 -1.46
C LEU A 144 2.70 -13.79 -2.78
N LEU A 145 2.73 -12.64 -3.44
CA LEU A 145 2.09 -12.47 -4.75
C LEU A 145 2.82 -13.27 -5.84
N GLU A 146 4.14 -13.23 -5.86
CA GLU A 146 4.94 -14.03 -6.80
C GLU A 146 4.73 -15.54 -6.62
N ALA A 147 4.61 -16.00 -5.38
CA ALA A 147 4.30 -17.39 -5.07
C ALA A 147 2.90 -17.81 -5.54
N ALA A 148 1.93 -16.90 -5.47
CA ALA A 148 0.56 -17.13 -5.95
C ALA A 148 0.45 -17.09 -7.48
N PHE A 149 1.34 -16.35 -8.15
CA PHE A 149 1.36 -16.15 -9.60
C PHE A 149 2.76 -16.42 -10.20
N PRO A 150 3.30 -17.66 -10.10
CA PRO A 150 4.73 -17.97 -10.28
C PRO A 150 5.29 -17.65 -11.67
N GLU A 151 4.46 -17.55 -12.70
CA GLU A 151 4.92 -17.27 -14.07
C GLU A 151 4.63 -15.82 -14.50
N ARG A 152 4.26 -14.96 -13.55
CA ARG A 152 3.89 -13.58 -13.86
C ARG A 152 4.94 -12.61 -13.36
N ARG A 153 5.32 -11.68 -14.22
CA ARG A 153 6.00 -10.47 -13.77
C ARG A 153 5.02 -9.59 -13.02
N VAL A 154 5.49 -8.85 -12.02
CA VAL A 154 4.62 -8.01 -11.20
C VAL A 154 4.86 -6.54 -11.52
N TRP A 155 3.78 -5.83 -11.78
CA TRP A 155 3.71 -4.38 -11.75
C TRP A 155 3.10 -3.97 -10.43
N VAL A 156 3.84 -3.20 -9.64
CA VAL A 156 3.32 -2.55 -8.44
C VAL A 156 2.83 -1.16 -8.83
N VAL A 157 1.60 -0.86 -8.49
CA VAL A 157 0.95 0.44 -8.73
C VAL A 157 0.67 1.07 -7.37
N GLY A 158 1.18 2.28 -7.14
CA GLY A 158 1.01 2.97 -5.85
C GLY A 158 1.31 4.45 -5.95
N ASP A 159 0.91 5.21 -4.93
CA ASP A 159 1.05 6.65 -4.87
C ASP A 159 2.33 7.13 -4.16
N SER A 160 3.03 6.23 -3.45
CA SER A 160 4.06 6.59 -2.50
C SER A 160 5.44 6.00 -2.80
N TRP A 161 6.46 6.61 -2.21
CA TRP A 161 7.82 6.06 -2.24
C TRP A 161 7.91 4.68 -1.56
N VAL A 162 7.02 4.39 -0.62
CA VAL A 162 6.99 3.12 0.12
C VAL A 162 6.67 1.96 -0.81
N ASP A 163 5.72 2.15 -1.72
CA ASP A 163 5.34 1.17 -2.74
C ASP A 163 6.48 0.93 -3.73
N GLY A 164 7.07 2.03 -4.20
CA GLY A 164 8.18 1.95 -5.14
C GLY A 164 9.44 1.31 -4.54
N ALA A 165 9.77 1.61 -3.29
CA ALA A 165 10.89 0.99 -2.59
C ALA A 165 10.65 -0.52 -2.37
N ALA A 166 9.42 -0.91 -2.00
CA ALA A 166 9.04 -2.31 -1.87
C ALA A 166 9.12 -3.06 -3.21
N ALA A 167 8.64 -2.44 -4.28
CA ALA A 167 8.75 -2.99 -5.64
C ALA A 167 10.23 -3.19 -6.05
N GLN A 168 11.07 -2.18 -5.86
CA GLN A 168 12.51 -2.26 -6.17
C GLN A 168 13.23 -3.33 -5.35
N ALA A 169 12.95 -3.40 -4.04
CA ALA A 169 13.55 -4.41 -3.16
C ALA A 169 13.19 -5.84 -3.56
N GLY A 170 12.00 -6.05 -4.13
CA GLY A 170 11.55 -7.34 -4.64
C GLY A 170 11.84 -7.59 -6.12
N GLY A 171 12.42 -6.61 -6.86
CA GLY A 171 12.71 -6.76 -8.29
C GLY A 171 11.51 -6.58 -9.22
N ALA A 172 10.40 -6.03 -8.71
CA ALA A 172 9.23 -5.69 -9.49
C ALA A 172 9.35 -4.30 -10.13
N ALA A 173 8.56 -4.07 -11.17
CA ALA A 173 8.47 -2.76 -11.79
C ALA A 173 7.43 -1.90 -11.08
N PHE A 174 7.71 -0.60 -10.92
CA PHE A 174 6.83 0.36 -10.23
C PHE A 174 6.18 1.34 -11.22
N VAL A 175 4.87 1.47 -11.11
CA VAL A 175 4.05 2.50 -11.74
C VAL A 175 3.56 3.43 -10.64
N ALA A 176 3.98 4.67 -10.67
CA ALA A 176 3.52 5.67 -9.71
C ALA A 176 2.18 6.26 -10.16
N TYR A 177 1.24 6.42 -9.24
CA TYR A 177 -0.02 7.11 -9.45
C TYR A 177 -0.09 8.36 -8.58
N GLY A 178 -0.29 9.52 -9.17
CA GLY A 178 -0.43 10.79 -8.44
C GLY A 178 0.80 11.23 -7.62
N ALA A 179 1.87 10.46 -7.60
CA ALA A 179 3.05 10.71 -6.78
C ALA A 179 3.84 11.94 -7.25
N ASP A 180 4.50 12.62 -6.29
CA ASP A 180 5.48 13.67 -6.58
C ASP A 180 6.82 13.04 -7.04
N PRO A 181 7.23 13.24 -8.31
CA PRO A 181 8.48 12.67 -8.81
C PRO A 181 9.72 13.15 -8.04
N SER A 182 9.68 14.36 -7.47
CA SER A 182 10.80 14.91 -6.72
C SER A 182 10.95 14.22 -5.35
N GLU A 183 9.87 13.83 -4.72
CA GLU A 183 9.91 13.02 -3.50
C GLU A 183 10.41 11.61 -3.78
N LEU A 184 9.89 10.96 -4.81
CA LEU A 184 10.36 9.64 -5.23
C LEU A 184 11.88 9.65 -5.48
N ALA A 185 12.38 10.64 -6.22
CA ALA A 185 13.81 10.78 -6.52
C ALA A 185 14.64 10.99 -5.24
N ARG A 186 14.19 11.83 -4.29
CA ARG A 186 14.87 12.02 -3.00
C ARG A 186 14.95 10.73 -2.18
N ARG A 187 14.00 9.81 -2.35
CA ARG A 187 13.95 8.49 -1.70
C ARG A 187 14.66 7.39 -2.50
N GLY A 188 15.26 7.73 -3.65
CA GLY A 188 15.93 6.75 -4.50
C GLY A 188 14.98 5.83 -5.25
N VAL A 189 13.72 6.23 -5.41
CA VAL A 189 12.69 5.46 -6.11
C VAL A 189 12.54 5.97 -7.53
N ALA A 190 12.65 5.07 -8.51
CA ALA A 190 12.50 5.36 -9.94
C ALA A 190 11.31 4.59 -10.54
N PRO A 191 10.15 5.23 -10.72
CA PRO A 191 9.02 4.59 -11.38
C PRO A 191 9.28 4.44 -12.88
N ARG A 192 8.64 3.45 -13.51
CA ARG A 192 8.63 3.31 -14.98
C ARG A 192 7.81 4.41 -15.64
N VAL A 193 6.78 4.88 -14.97
CA VAL A 193 5.92 5.99 -15.37
C VAL A 193 5.24 6.59 -14.13
N VAL A 194 4.88 7.87 -14.22
CA VAL A 194 3.96 8.52 -13.29
C VAL A 194 2.66 8.76 -14.04
N LEU A 195 1.56 8.19 -13.56
CA LEU A 195 0.21 8.36 -14.08
C LEU A 195 -0.57 9.33 -13.18
N HIS A 196 -1.42 10.14 -13.78
CA HIS A 196 -2.35 11.04 -13.10
C HIS A 196 -3.81 10.67 -13.38
N ASP A 197 -4.03 9.60 -14.13
CA ASP A 197 -5.33 9.02 -14.44
C ASP A 197 -5.17 7.50 -14.53
N LEU A 198 -5.84 6.76 -13.65
CA LEU A 198 -5.77 5.30 -13.62
C LEU A 198 -6.20 4.65 -14.93
N ARG A 199 -7.13 5.27 -15.67
CA ARG A 199 -7.61 4.76 -16.98
C ARG A 199 -6.51 4.60 -18.00
N ALA A 200 -5.40 5.34 -17.84
CA ALA A 200 -4.26 5.23 -18.75
C ALA A 200 -3.43 3.94 -18.57
N ILE A 201 -3.58 3.24 -17.44
CA ILE A 201 -2.69 2.12 -17.08
C ILE A 201 -2.74 0.97 -18.09
N ALA A 202 -3.94 0.56 -18.53
CA ALA A 202 -4.08 -0.57 -19.45
C ALA A 202 -3.42 -0.31 -20.82
N GLY A 203 -3.60 0.91 -21.36
CA GLY A 203 -2.96 1.33 -22.60
C GLY A 203 -1.45 1.44 -22.47
N TRP A 204 -0.97 1.97 -21.36
CA TRP A 204 0.46 2.07 -21.08
C TRP A 204 1.13 0.70 -20.98
N LEU A 205 0.53 -0.24 -20.25
CA LEU A 205 1.07 -1.61 -20.09
C LEU A 205 1.19 -2.38 -21.40
N GLN A 206 0.34 -2.09 -22.40
CA GLN A 206 0.44 -2.71 -23.73
C GLN A 206 1.71 -2.29 -24.49
N THR A 207 2.23 -1.11 -24.21
CA THR A 207 3.41 -0.53 -24.86
C THR A 207 4.68 -0.61 -24.01
N ALA A 208 4.55 -0.89 -22.73
CA ALA A 208 5.66 -0.89 -21.79
C ALA A 208 6.62 -2.05 -22.05
N ALA A 209 7.90 -1.73 -22.20
CA ALA A 209 8.99 -2.70 -22.16
C ALA A 209 9.40 -2.98 -20.70
N TRP A 210 9.76 -4.22 -20.43
CA TRP A 210 10.27 -4.65 -19.12
C TRP A 210 11.76 -4.30 -18.97
#